data_2c1b5df2eaa15b69ffde67c7d78d8c99
#
_entry.id   2c1b5df2eaa15b69ffde67c7d78d8c99
#
_cell.length_a   1.000
_cell.length_b   1.000
_cell.length_c   1.000
_cell.angle_alpha   90.00
_cell.angle_beta   90.00
_cell.angle_gamma   90.00
#
_symmetry.space_group_name_H-M   'P 1'
#
loop_
_entity.id
_entity.type
_entity.pdbx_description
1 polymer ?
#
loop_
_entity_poly.entity_id
_entity_poly.type
_entity_poly.pdbx_seq_one_letter_code
_entity_poly.pdbx_strand_id
1 'polypeptide(L)'
;PWALMYEEFDKQFPGTRFILTRRKDGETWFRSVVNHSKWTGPHEVNLHVYGNELPSGLQAEYIAVYENHLKEVRAYFKDRPQDLLEVCWEKGDGWNEICNFLGYDVPEMPFPHSNPSPGPIDKMLFYSRKHVNQARDKAHRLWKWIRDRQTNSTHKW
;
A
#
# COMPACT_ATOMS: atom_id res chain seq x y z
N PRO A 1 5.93 7.07 -4.15
CA PRO A 1 4.59 7.08 -3.55
C PRO A 1 4.17 8.50 -3.23
N TRP A 2 2.90 8.82 -3.46
CA TRP A 2 2.34 10.16 -3.27
C TRP A 2 2.57 10.71 -1.86
N ALA A 3 2.55 9.84 -0.84
CA ALA A 3 2.79 10.23 0.55
C ALA A 3 4.15 10.92 0.80
N LEU A 4 5.14 10.67 -0.04
CA LEU A 4 6.47 11.28 0.08
C LEU A 4 6.59 12.59 -0.71
N MET A 5 5.56 13.01 -1.43
CA MET A 5 5.55 14.19 -2.31
C MET A 5 4.67 15.33 -1.76
N TYR A 6 4.34 15.30 -0.47
CA TYR A 6 3.44 16.29 0.13
C TYR A 6 3.99 17.72 0.04
N GLU A 7 5.29 17.91 0.16
CA GLU A 7 5.93 19.23 0.02
C GLU A 7 5.81 19.78 -1.40
N GLU A 8 6.01 18.93 -2.40
CA GLU A 8 5.87 19.30 -3.81
C GLU A 8 4.43 19.65 -4.14
N PHE A 9 3.48 18.87 -3.63
CA PHE A 9 2.06 19.16 -3.82
C PHE A 9 1.63 20.45 -3.13
N ASP A 10 2.10 20.70 -1.92
CA ASP A 10 1.80 21.93 -1.21
C ASP A 10 2.32 23.17 -1.94
N LYS A 11 3.55 23.09 -2.49
CA LYS A 11 4.14 24.16 -3.31
C LYS A 11 3.40 24.38 -4.64
N GLN A 12 3.00 23.28 -5.28
CA GLN A 12 2.35 23.33 -6.60
C GLN A 12 0.86 23.72 -6.51
N PHE A 13 0.19 23.39 -5.41
CA PHE A 13 -1.23 23.62 -5.18
C PHE A 13 -1.47 24.35 -3.85
N PRO A 14 -1.16 25.66 -3.76
CA PRO A 14 -1.34 26.44 -2.53
C PRO A 14 -2.79 26.38 -2.01
N GLY A 15 -2.95 26.22 -0.70
CA GLY A 15 -4.26 26.11 -0.06
C GLY A 15 -4.85 24.70 -0.08
N THR A 16 -4.10 23.69 -0.53
CA THR A 16 -4.49 22.28 -0.42
C THR A 16 -4.51 21.84 1.04
N ARG A 17 -5.52 21.06 1.41
CA ARG A 17 -5.64 20.40 2.70
C ARG A 17 -5.14 18.98 2.62
N PHE A 18 -4.35 18.55 3.60
CA PHE A 18 -3.73 17.23 3.65
C PHE A 18 -4.35 16.37 4.75
N ILE A 19 -4.53 15.09 4.46
CA ILE A 19 -4.99 14.11 5.44
C ILE A 19 -3.89 13.06 5.61
N LEU A 20 -3.28 13.03 6.79
CA LEU A 20 -2.28 12.05 7.18
C LEU A 20 -2.97 10.88 7.89
N THR A 21 -3.10 9.77 7.21
CA THR A 21 -3.63 8.55 7.81
C THR A 21 -2.51 7.78 8.52
N ARG A 22 -2.75 7.37 9.76
CA ARG A 22 -1.81 6.52 10.49
C ARG A 22 -2.49 5.34 11.18
N ARG A 23 -1.70 4.38 11.58
CA ARG A 23 -2.11 3.31 12.48
C ARG A 23 -1.91 3.75 13.94
N LYS A 24 -2.47 2.99 14.89
CA LYS A 24 -2.33 3.33 16.32
C LYS A 24 -0.87 3.36 16.78
N ASP A 25 -0.01 2.52 16.19
CA ASP A 25 1.43 2.42 16.47
C ASP A 25 2.18 1.81 15.27
N GLY A 26 3.51 1.92 15.28
CA GLY A 26 4.40 1.40 14.24
C GLY A 26 4.37 -0.13 14.11
N GLU A 27 4.19 -0.86 15.22
CA GLU A 27 4.08 -2.32 15.19
C GLU A 27 2.81 -2.78 14.48
N THR A 28 1.68 -2.14 14.77
CA THR A 28 0.41 -2.42 14.08
C THR A 28 0.49 -2.09 12.60
N TRP A 29 1.16 -0.98 12.25
CA TRP A 29 1.45 -0.63 10.88
C TRP A 29 2.32 -1.69 10.20
N PHE A 30 3.46 -2.07 10.80
CA PHE A 30 4.37 -3.06 10.24
C PHE A 30 3.71 -4.42 10.03
N ARG A 31 2.92 -4.89 10.99
CA ARG A 31 2.14 -6.12 10.86
C ARG A 31 1.18 -6.07 9.67
N SER A 32 0.58 -4.92 9.39
CA SER A 32 -0.26 -4.70 8.21
C SER A 32 0.55 -4.81 6.91
N VAL A 33 1.74 -4.20 6.85
CA VAL A 33 2.66 -4.29 5.71
C VAL A 33 3.09 -5.74 5.45
N VAL A 34 3.50 -6.46 6.49
CA VAL A 34 3.85 -7.89 6.40
C VAL A 34 2.67 -8.73 5.89
N ASN A 35 1.48 -8.48 6.40
CA ASN A 35 0.29 -9.20 5.93
C ASN A 35 -0.02 -8.87 4.47
N HIS A 36 0.11 -7.61 4.06
CA HIS A 36 -0.08 -7.20 2.68
C HIS A 36 0.95 -7.86 1.74
N SER A 37 2.23 -7.86 2.11
CA SER A 37 3.30 -8.45 1.30
C SER A 37 3.16 -9.97 1.07
N LYS A 38 2.50 -10.69 1.99
CA LYS A 38 2.16 -12.12 1.79
C LYS A 38 1.24 -12.34 0.58
N TRP A 39 0.44 -11.33 0.23
CA TRP A 39 -0.50 -11.37 -0.88
C TRP A 39 0.09 -10.82 -2.17
N THR A 40 0.75 -9.66 -2.08
CA THR A 40 1.30 -8.95 -3.24
C THR A 40 2.65 -9.50 -3.69
N GLY A 41 3.41 -10.12 -2.77
CA GLY A 41 4.79 -10.52 -3.00
C GLY A 41 5.75 -9.32 -2.95
N PRO A 42 6.97 -9.48 -3.51
CA PRO A 42 7.94 -8.39 -3.65
C PRO A 42 7.35 -7.21 -4.41
N HIS A 43 7.67 -6.00 -3.97
CA HIS A 43 7.10 -4.80 -4.56
C HIS A 43 8.17 -3.71 -4.72
N GLU A 44 8.32 -3.19 -5.94
CA GLU A 44 9.31 -2.17 -6.29
C GLU A 44 9.16 -0.89 -5.45
N VAL A 45 7.93 -0.51 -5.10
CA VAL A 45 7.67 0.63 -4.20
C VAL A 45 8.33 0.43 -2.83
N ASN A 46 8.33 -0.79 -2.31
CA ASN A 46 9.00 -1.09 -1.03
C ASN A 46 10.51 -0.91 -1.15
N LEU A 47 11.10 -1.30 -2.28
CA LEU A 47 12.52 -1.10 -2.55
C LEU A 47 12.88 0.40 -2.50
N HIS A 48 12.08 1.26 -3.14
CA HIS A 48 12.32 2.70 -3.15
C HIS A 48 12.12 3.36 -1.78
N VAL A 49 11.15 2.92 -1.00
CA VAL A 49 10.79 3.56 0.28
C VAL A 49 11.63 3.01 1.44
N TYR A 50 11.85 1.69 1.47
CA TYR A 50 12.45 0.98 2.60
C TYR A 50 13.80 0.32 2.27
N GLY A 51 14.28 0.43 1.02
CA GLY A 51 15.51 -0.20 0.57
C GLY A 51 15.42 -1.72 0.35
N ASN A 52 14.24 -2.32 0.51
CA ASN A 52 14.00 -3.75 0.34
C ASN A 52 12.59 -4.02 -0.21
N GLU A 53 12.47 -5.00 -1.10
CA GLU A 53 11.19 -5.35 -1.71
C GLU A 53 10.21 -6.04 -0.73
N LEU A 54 10.74 -6.71 0.30
CA LEU A 54 9.97 -7.45 1.30
C LEU A 54 10.32 -6.99 2.72
N PRO A 55 9.32 -6.89 3.63
CA PRO A 55 9.53 -6.45 5.01
C PRO A 55 10.13 -7.51 5.94
N SER A 56 10.37 -8.73 5.46
CA SER A 56 10.77 -9.86 6.31
C SER A 56 12.12 -9.62 6.99
N GLY A 57 12.15 -9.69 8.32
CA GLY A 57 13.35 -9.48 9.13
C GLY A 57 13.78 -8.03 9.32
N LEU A 58 13.02 -7.06 8.78
CA LEU A 58 13.38 -5.63 8.75
C LEU A 58 12.40 -4.77 9.54
N GLN A 59 11.88 -5.28 10.66
CA GLN A 59 10.84 -4.59 11.44
C GLN A 59 11.31 -3.22 11.94
N ALA A 60 12.49 -3.14 12.53
CA ALA A 60 13.00 -1.91 13.11
C ALA A 60 13.21 -0.83 12.04
N GLU A 61 13.79 -1.20 10.90
CA GLU A 61 14.06 -0.32 9.77
C GLU A 61 12.77 0.24 9.17
N TYR A 62 11.80 -0.64 8.92
CA TYR A 62 10.50 -0.23 8.38
C TYR A 62 9.73 0.68 9.33
N ILE A 63 9.70 0.35 10.63
CA ILE A 63 9.05 1.19 11.65
C ILE A 63 9.75 2.54 11.74
N ALA A 64 11.09 2.58 11.71
CA ALA A 64 11.84 3.83 11.76
C ALA A 64 11.50 4.75 10.59
N VAL A 65 11.42 4.22 9.36
CA VAL A 65 11.00 5.00 8.18
C VAL A 65 9.57 5.53 8.34
N TYR A 66 8.64 4.69 8.81
CA TYR A 66 7.26 5.08 9.04
C TYR A 66 7.13 6.19 10.09
N GLU A 67 7.74 6.03 11.26
CA GLU A 67 7.69 7.00 12.35
C GLU A 67 8.38 8.31 11.97
N ASN A 68 9.50 8.23 11.24
CA ASN A 68 10.20 9.41 10.75
C ASN A 68 9.33 10.19 9.75
N HIS A 69 8.67 9.51 8.82
CA HIS A 69 7.72 10.15 7.91
C HIS A 69 6.60 10.89 8.65
N LEU A 70 5.98 10.27 9.66
CA LEU A 70 4.95 10.94 10.46
C LEU A 70 5.49 12.19 11.16
N LYS A 71 6.72 12.10 11.68
CA LYS A 71 7.41 13.23 12.35
C LYS A 71 7.69 14.36 11.35
N GLU A 72 8.19 14.05 10.17
CA GLU A 72 8.52 15.02 9.13
C GLU A 72 7.27 15.77 8.65
N VAL A 73 6.18 15.06 8.37
CA VAL A 73 4.91 15.67 7.95
C VAL A 73 4.38 16.60 9.03
N ARG A 74 4.37 16.18 10.30
CA ARG A 74 3.95 17.04 11.42
C ARG A 74 4.83 18.28 11.56
N ALA A 75 6.15 18.13 11.40
CA ALA A 75 7.08 19.24 11.47
C ALA A 75 6.88 20.23 10.31
N TYR A 76 6.59 19.73 9.12
CA TYR A 76 6.35 20.57 7.94
C TYR A 76 5.09 21.45 8.12
N PHE A 77 4.01 20.89 8.67
CA PHE A 77 2.75 21.61 8.87
C PHE A 77 2.61 22.28 10.24
N LYS A 78 3.65 22.28 11.09
CA LYS A 78 3.56 22.77 12.50
C LYS A 78 3.01 24.19 12.62
N ASP A 79 3.37 25.07 11.66
CA ASP A 79 2.97 26.48 11.65
C ASP A 79 1.65 26.71 10.86
N ARG A 80 1.06 25.64 10.31
CA ARG A 80 -0.18 25.62 9.52
C ARG A 80 -1.06 24.43 9.89
N PRO A 81 -1.42 24.27 11.17
CA PRO A 81 -2.18 23.10 11.64
C PRO A 81 -3.56 22.96 10.99
N GLN A 82 -4.12 24.05 10.42
CA GLN A 82 -5.37 24.04 9.70
C GLN A 82 -5.27 23.36 8.32
N ASP A 83 -4.07 23.12 7.80
CA ASP A 83 -3.84 22.51 6.48
C ASP A 83 -3.58 21.00 6.58
N LEU A 84 -3.41 20.45 7.79
CA LEU A 84 -3.17 19.04 8.05
C LEU A 84 -4.20 18.45 9.04
N LEU A 85 -4.90 17.42 8.62
CA LEU A 85 -5.67 16.53 9.49
C LEU A 85 -4.90 15.21 9.68
N GLU A 86 -4.60 14.84 10.92
CA GLU A 86 -4.09 13.51 11.26
C GLU A 86 -5.22 12.61 11.76
N VAL A 87 -5.39 11.41 11.17
CA VAL A 87 -6.46 10.47 11.53
C VAL A 87 -5.93 9.05 11.76
N CYS A 88 -6.56 8.38 12.73
CA CYS A 88 -6.31 6.99 13.08
C CYS A 88 -7.64 6.23 13.21
N TRP A 89 -8.04 5.52 12.16
CA TRP A 89 -9.32 4.79 12.11
C TRP A 89 -9.48 3.80 13.26
N GLU A 90 -8.39 3.26 13.79
CA GLU A 90 -8.38 2.33 14.93
C GLU A 90 -8.69 2.99 16.26
N LYS A 91 -8.62 4.33 16.33
CA LYS A 91 -9.01 5.13 17.49
C LYS A 91 -10.44 5.65 17.41
N GLY A 92 -11.12 5.34 16.30
CA GLY A 92 -12.50 5.74 16.07
C GLY A 92 -12.66 7.02 15.27
N ASP A 93 -11.57 7.59 14.73
CA ASP A 93 -11.66 8.71 13.80
C ASP A 93 -12.47 8.29 12.56
N GLY A 94 -13.23 9.21 11.99
CA GLY A 94 -14.12 8.88 10.88
C GLY A 94 -14.69 10.11 10.17
N TRP A 95 -16.01 10.06 9.91
CA TRP A 95 -16.69 11.15 9.22
C TRP A 95 -16.59 12.49 9.95
N ASN A 96 -16.67 12.49 11.29
CA ASN A 96 -16.63 13.73 12.07
C ASN A 96 -15.35 14.51 11.83
N GLU A 97 -14.20 13.86 11.93
CA GLU A 97 -12.89 14.47 11.77
C GLU A 97 -12.70 14.97 10.34
N ILE A 98 -13.04 14.13 9.34
CA ILE A 98 -12.89 14.48 7.94
C ILE A 98 -13.82 15.61 7.53
N CYS A 99 -15.10 15.50 7.87
CA CYS A 99 -16.09 16.49 7.43
C CYS A 99 -15.87 17.84 8.09
N ASN A 100 -15.55 17.85 9.40
CA ASN A 100 -15.21 19.09 10.12
C ASN A 100 -13.96 19.76 9.51
N PHE A 101 -12.94 18.98 9.19
CA PHE A 101 -11.73 19.50 8.57
C PHE A 101 -11.98 20.06 7.18
N LEU A 102 -12.80 19.41 6.37
CA LEU A 102 -13.07 19.81 4.99
C LEU A 102 -14.20 20.86 4.89
N GLY A 103 -14.98 21.07 5.97
CA GLY A 103 -16.11 22.01 5.98
C GLY A 103 -17.38 21.44 5.35
N TYR A 104 -17.63 20.14 5.48
CA TYR A 104 -18.83 19.46 4.98
C TYR A 104 -19.68 18.93 6.13
N ASP A 105 -20.95 18.72 5.83
CA ASP A 105 -21.87 18.04 6.75
C ASP A 105 -21.52 16.56 6.89
N VAL A 106 -21.70 16.03 8.09
CA VAL A 106 -21.46 14.60 8.37
C VAL A 106 -22.59 13.78 7.78
N PRO A 107 -22.31 12.80 6.90
CA PRO A 107 -23.35 11.97 6.29
C PRO A 107 -23.99 11.01 7.32
N GLU A 108 -25.29 10.72 7.14
CA GLU A 108 -26.04 9.77 7.99
C GLU A 108 -25.72 8.30 7.69
N MET A 109 -24.51 7.99 7.27
CA MET A 109 -24.07 6.63 6.96
C MET A 109 -22.86 6.24 7.78
N PRO A 110 -22.67 4.95 8.12
CA PRO A 110 -21.51 4.52 8.84
C PRO A 110 -20.22 4.76 8.03
N PHE A 111 -19.12 5.01 8.72
CA PHE A 111 -17.81 5.16 8.08
C PHE A 111 -17.44 3.87 7.34
N PRO A 112 -17.04 3.93 6.04
CA PRO A 112 -16.84 2.74 5.25
C PRO A 112 -15.61 1.93 5.70
N HIS A 113 -15.78 0.61 5.79
CA HIS A 113 -14.70 -0.33 6.00
C HIS A 113 -14.52 -1.20 4.75
N SER A 114 -14.00 -0.59 3.68
CA SER A 114 -14.01 -1.16 2.33
C SER A 114 -13.00 -2.28 2.09
N ASN A 115 -11.90 -2.31 2.87
CA ASN A 115 -10.82 -3.30 2.69
C ASN A 115 -10.53 -4.05 4.01
N PRO A 116 -11.45 -4.86 4.52
CA PRO A 116 -11.15 -5.71 5.67
C PRO A 116 -10.05 -6.71 5.30
N SER A 117 -9.25 -7.10 6.30
CA SER A 117 -8.27 -8.17 6.08
C SER A 117 -8.96 -9.42 5.56
N PRO A 118 -8.42 -10.09 4.52
CA PRO A 118 -9.06 -11.27 3.94
C PRO A 118 -9.29 -12.37 4.99
N GLY A 119 -10.49 -12.92 4.99
CA GLY A 119 -10.87 -14.05 5.83
C GLY A 119 -10.13 -15.35 5.47
N PRO A 120 -10.27 -16.43 6.25
CA PRO A 120 -9.63 -17.72 5.95
C PRO A 120 -10.02 -18.27 4.57
N ILE A 121 -11.27 -18.11 4.17
CA ILE A 121 -11.80 -18.57 2.88
C ILE A 121 -11.20 -17.76 1.73
N ASP A 122 -11.16 -16.44 1.86
CA ASP A 122 -10.55 -15.56 0.83
C ASP A 122 -9.07 -15.90 0.64
N LYS A 123 -8.39 -16.21 1.74
CA LYS A 123 -7.00 -16.69 1.74
C LYS A 123 -6.86 -17.98 0.95
N MET A 124 -7.67 -18.95 1.21
CA MET A 124 -7.67 -20.24 0.51
C MET A 124 -7.94 -20.07 -0.98
N LEU A 125 -8.94 -19.26 -1.36
CA LEU A 125 -9.27 -18.98 -2.75
C LEU A 125 -8.15 -18.23 -3.48
N PHE A 126 -7.51 -17.28 -2.83
CA PHE A 126 -6.37 -16.58 -3.39
C PHE A 126 -5.21 -17.52 -3.67
N TYR A 127 -4.79 -18.33 -2.70
CA TYR A 127 -3.68 -19.26 -2.89
C TYR A 127 -3.99 -20.27 -4.00
N SER A 128 -5.20 -20.81 -4.07
CA SER A 128 -5.58 -21.72 -5.14
C SER A 128 -5.51 -21.06 -6.51
N ARG A 129 -6.01 -19.83 -6.66
CA ARG A 129 -5.90 -19.04 -7.92
C ARG A 129 -4.45 -18.74 -8.28
N LYS A 130 -3.62 -18.38 -7.31
CA LYS A 130 -2.19 -18.11 -7.53
C LYS A 130 -1.47 -19.35 -8.06
N HIS A 131 -1.70 -20.52 -7.48
CA HIS A 131 -1.11 -21.78 -7.94
C HIS A 131 -1.59 -22.19 -9.34
N VAL A 132 -2.88 -22.03 -9.62
CA VAL A 132 -3.45 -22.30 -10.95
C VAL A 132 -2.84 -21.36 -12.01
N ASN A 133 -2.70 -20.06 -11.72
CA ASN A 133 -2.09 -19.12 -12.63
C ASN A 133 -0.60 -19.43 -12.88
N GLN A 134 0.15 -19.73 -11.83
CA GLN A 134 1.56 -20.14 -11.95
C GLN A 134 1.74 -21.41 -12.80
N ALA A 135 0.87 -22.41 -12.62
CA ALA A 135 0.88 -23.62 -13.42
C ALA A 135 0.56 -23.33 -14.90
N ARG A 136 -0.43 -22.46 -15.15
CA ARG A 136 -0.79 -22.03 -16.52
C ARG A 136 0.35 -21.28 -17.20
N ASP A 137 1.02 -20.36 -16.50
CA ASP A 137 2.14 -19.60 -17.04
C ASP A 137 3.36 -20.48 -17.32
N LYS A 138 3.60 -21.48 -16.47
CA LYS A 138 4.65 -22.49 -16.69
C LYS A 138 4.33 -23.36 -17.93
N ALA A 139 3.08 -23.79 -18.06
CA ALA A 139 2.62 -24.54 -19.22
C ALA A 139 2.73 -23.71 -20.51
N HIS A 140 2.34 -22.43 -20.48
CA HIS A 140 2.45 -21.53 -21.63
C HIS A 140 3.90 -21.33 -22.06
N ARG A 141 4.84 -21.11 -21.12
CA ARG A 141 6.29 -21.00 -21.42
C ARG A 141 6.84 -22.28 -22.04
N LEU A 142 6.44 -23.44 -21.51
CA LEU A 142 6.85 -24.72 -22.05
C LEU A 142 6.31 -24.92 -23.47
N TRP A 143 5.03 -24.60 -23.72
CA TRP A 143 4.41 -24.71 -25.04
C TRP A 143 5.06 -23.78 -26.07
N LYS A 144 5.37 -22.54 -25.66
CA LYS A 144 6.12 -21.59 -26.51
C LYS A 144 7.49 -22.14 -26.86
N TRP A 145 8.24 -22.69 -25.93
CA TRP A 145 9.55 -23.27 -26.14
C TRP A 145 9.51 -24.49 -27.10
N ILE A 146 8.50 -25.37 -26.97
CA ILE A 146 8.30 -26.51 -27.87
C ILE A 146 8.01 -26.01 -29.29
N ARG A 147 7.10 -25.07 -29.45
CA ARG A 147 6.74 -24.47 -30.75
C ARG A 147 7.94 -23.83 -31.43
N ASP A 148 8.72 -23.02 -30.69
CA ASP A 148 9.86 -22.30 -31.24
C ASP A 148 11.00 -23.27 -31.69
N ARG A 149 11.11 -24.46 -31.07
CA ARG A 149 12.00 -25.52 -31.52
C ARG A 149 11.53 -26.22 -32.80
N GLN A 150 10.24 -26.43 -32.97
CA GLN A 150 9.68 -27.05 -34.16
C GLN A 150 9.85 -26.14 -35.38
N THR A 151 9.63 -24.84 -35.24
CA THR A 151 9.80 -23.85 -36.31
C THR A 151 11.27 -23.70 -36.75
N ASN A 152 12.23 -23.79 -35.83
CA ASN A 152 13.67 -23.73 -36.14
C ASN A 152 14.21 -25.04 -36.74
N SER A 153 13.49 -26.14 -36.64
CA SER A 153 13.86 -27.44 -37.25
C SER A 153 13.51 -27.55 -38.74
N THR A 154 12.61 -26.70 -39.24
CA THR A 154 12.13 -26.73 -40.63
C THR A 154 12.94 -25.83 -41.59
N HIS A 155 13.95 -25.10 -41.09
CA HIS A 155 14.79 -24.22 -41.91
C HIS A 155 16.23 -24.74 -42.12
N LYS A 156 16.46 -26.04 -41.98
CA LYS A 156 17.72 -26.69 -42.38
C LYS A 156 17.48 -27.64 -43.52
N TRP A 157 17.31 -27.08 -44.70
CA TRP A 157 17.58 -27.74 -45.99
C TRP A 157 17.92 -26.68 -47.03
#